data_40b07c8af1b90aa385310c8fe975f0a8
#
_entry.id   40b07c8af1b90aa385310c8fe975f0a8
#
_cell.length_a   1.000
_cell.length_b   1.000
_cell.length_c   1.000
_cell.angle_alpha   90.00
_cell.angle_beta   90.00
_cell.angle_gamma   90.00
#
_symmetry.space_group_name_H-M   'P 1'
#
loop_
_entity.id
_entity.type
_entity.pdbx_description
1 polymer ?
#
loop_
_entity_poly.entity_id
_entity_poly.type
_entity_poly.pdbx_seq_one_letter_code
_entity_poly.pdbx_strand_id
1 'polypeptide(L)'
;MRAIDAGILVCNECHELNRQVDDGHKQTCTRCGAILHDRRPNSIVRTWALLITASVLYIPANILPIMTVSTLGQGSPDTIMSGVITLLQHGMIPIAAVVFIASILVPTFKLVGIGLLLYSVQRRQPLSARQRIWMYRFIEFIGRWSMLDIFVIAILVAVVNFGRIASVEANLGAVAFASVVILTMLAALTFDPRLIWDNTESDDDHE
;
A
#
# COMPACT_ATOMS: atom_id res chain seq x y z
N MET A 1 1.64 27.24 13.99
CA MET A 1 2.90 26.86 14.65
C MET A 1 3.01 25.34 14.68
N ARG A 2 3.99 24.78 14.02
CA ARG A 2 4.28 23.32 14.06
C ARG A 2 5.24 23.05 15.22
N ALA A 3 5.26 21.81 15.74
CA ALA A 3 6.18 21.43 16.81
C ALA A 3 7.66 21.66 16.42
N ILE A 4 7.97 21.55 15.11
CA ILE A 4 9.29 21.79 14.56
C ILE A 4 9.69 23.28 14.63
N ASP A 5 8.77 24.21 14.39
CA ASP A 5 9.00 25.65 14.48
C ASP A 5 9.27 26.07 15.94
N ALA A 6 8.77 25.26 16.88
CA ALA A 6 9.03 25.39 18.31
C ALA A 6 10.30 24.65 18.78
N GLY A 7 11.07 24.04 17.85
CA GLY A 7 12.27 23.26 18.17
C GLY A 7 11.96 21.98 18.98
N ILE A 8 10.80 21.36 18.72
CA ILE A 8 10.36 20.14 19.44
C ILE A 8 10.34 18.96 18.47
N LEU A 9 11.09 17.91 18.78
CA LEU A 9 11.11 16.64 18.09
C LEU A 9 10.31 15.58 18.87
N VAL A 10 9.44 14.84 18.17
CA VAL A 10 8.68 13.74 18.75
C VAL A 10 9.41 12.43 18.45
N CYS A 11 9.73 11.65 19.46
CA CYS A 11 10.30 10.33 19.27
C CYS A 11 9.28 9.40 18.59
N ASN A 12 9.69 8.70 17.53
CA ASN A 12 8.82 7.78 16.80
C ASN A 12 8.55 6.47 17.56
N GLU A 13 9.40 6.13 18.55
CA GLU A 13 9.28 4.87 19.32
C GLU A 13 8.45 5.03 20.60
N CYS A 14 8.76 6.05 21.41
CA CYS A 14 8.13 6.23 22.72
C CYS A 14 7.24 7.47 22.83
N HIS A 15 7.09 8.24 21.74
CA HIS A 15 6.32 9.49 21.64
C HIS A 15 6.72 10.60 22.61
N GLU A 16 7.91 10.50 23.23
CA GLU A 16 8.45 11.54 24.10
C GLU A 16 8.84 12.79 23.30
N LEU A 17 8.51 13.96 23.84
CA LEU A 17 8.86 15.24 23.27
C LEU A 17 10.30 15.60 23.67
N ASN A 18 11.17 15.75 22.68
CA ASN A 18 12.56 16.14 22.89
C ASN A 18 12.80 17.52 22.28
N ARG A 19 13.60 18.35 22.93
CA ARG A 19 14.00 19.63 22.38
C ARG A 19 15.07 19.41 21.30
N GLN A 20 14.91 20.04 20.16
CA GLN A 20 15.91 20.00 19.09
C GLN A 20 17.16 20.75 19.56
N VAL A 21 18.32 20.11 19.46
CA VAL A 21 19.62 20.71 19.74
C VAL A 21 20.39 20.68 18.43
N ASP A 22 20.76 21.86 17.93
CA ASP A 22 21.47 22.03 16.65
C ASP A 22 22.99 21.78 16.79
N ASP A 23 23.38 20.62 17.32
CA ASP A 23 24.80 20.28 17.52
C ASP A 23 25.44 19.56 16.33
N GLY A 24 24.74 19.47 15.18
CA GLY A 24 25.25 18.75 13.99
C GLY A 24 25.38 17.22 14.19
N HIS A 25 25.07 16.70 15.37
CA HIS A 25 25.11 15.27 15.70
C HIS A 25 23.71 14.66 15.71
N LYS A 26 23.65 13.35 15.46
CA LYS A 26 22.39 12.59 15.57
C LYS A 26 21.91 12.61 17.01
N GLN A 27 20.84 13.34 17.28
CA GLN A 27 20.24 13.43 18.60
C GLN A 27 19.54 12.12 18.96
N THR A 28 19.71 11.66 20.20
CA THR A 28 19.04 10.47 20.72
C THR A 28 17.94 10.87 21.70
N CYS A 29 16.86 10.07 21.73
CA CYS A 29 15.76 10.30 22.67
C CYS A 29 16.22 10.16 24.11
N THR A 30 15.88 11.12 24.95
CA THR A 30 16.24 11.13 26.36
C THR A 30 15.61 9.99 27.18
N ARG A 31 14.48 9.42 26.68
CA ARG A 31 13.76 8.35 27.37
C ARG A 31 14.13 6.94 26.90
N CYS A 32 14.17 6.69 25.58
CA CYS A 32 14.37 5.34 25.02
C CYS A 32 15.71 5.16 24.30
N GLY A 33 16.52 6.21 24.12
CA GLY A 33 17.81 6.14 23.44
C GLY A 33 17.71 6.00 21.91
N ALA A 34 16.51 5.95 21.33
CA ALA A 34 16.33 5.87 19.88
C ALA A 34 16.83 7.13 19.19
N ILE A 35 17.39 6.99 17.98
CA ILE A 35 17.84 8.13 17.18
C ILE A 35 16.63 8.93 16.74
N LEU A 36 16.64 10.23 17.09
CA LEU A 36 15.61 11.16 16.68
C LEU A 36 15.84 11.56 15.23
N HIS A 37 14.85 11.33 14.39
CA HIS A 37 14.81 11.80 13.03
C HIS A 37 13.65 12.77 12.88
N ASP A 38 13.93 13.92 12.32
CA ASP A 38 12.94 14.93 12.01
C ASP A 38 11.94 14.41 10.97
N ARG A 39 12.45 13.75 9.94
CA ARG A 39 11.70 13.09 8.86
C ARG A 39 12.27 11.69 8.61
N ARG A 40 11.43 10.78 8.10
CA ARG A 40 11.93 9.45 7.67
C ARG A 40 12.89 9.63 6.50
N PRO A 41 14.19 9.26 6.67
CA PRO A 41 15.18 9.44 5.62
C PRO A 41 14.82 8.59 4.40
N ASN A 42 14.87 9.19 3.20
CA ASN A 42 14.65 8.53 1.91
C ASN A 42 13.26 7.88 1.74
N SER A 43 12.22 8.37 2.46
CA SER A 43 10.88 7.75 2.38
C SER A 43 10.33 7.78 0.94
N ILE A 44 10.49 8.87 0.21
CA ILE A 44 10.04 9.03 -1.18
C ILE A 44 10.72 8.01 -2.10
N VAL A 45 12.05 7.88 -2.03
CA VAL A 45 12.82 6.96 -2.88
C VAL A 45 12.44 5.50 -2.61
N ARG A 46 12.31 5.14 -1.33
CA ARG A 46 11.89 3.79 -0.94
C ARG A 46 10.48 3.47 -1.40
N THR A 47 9.54 4.42 -1.24
CA THR A 47 8.16 4.23 -1.69
C THR A 47 8.08 4.11 -3.21
N TRP A 48 8.86 4.90 -3.98
CA TRP A 48 8.95 4.74 -5.43
C TRP A 48 9.51 3.39 -5.84
N ALA A 49 10.58 2.92 -5.22
CA ALA A 49 11.16 1.61 -5.51
C ALA A 49 10.15 0.48 -5.28
N LEU A 50 9.45 0.51 -4.15
CA LEU A 50 8.41 -0.47 -3.83
C LEU A 50 7.23 -0.40 -4.80
N LEU A 51 6.80 0.81 -5.18
CA LEU A 51 5.69 1.02 -6.10
C LEU A 51 6.01 0.52 -7.51
N ILE A 52 7.20 0.84 -8.03
CA ILE A 52 7.65 0.36 -9.35
C ILE A 52 7.75 -1.16 -9.35
N THR A 53 8.35 -1.75 -8.32
CA THR A 53 8.45 -3.21 -8.20
C THR A 53 7.07 -3.87 -8.14
N ALA A 54 6.14 -3.30 -7.36
CA ALA A 54 4.76 -3.78 -7.30
C ALA A 54 4.05 -3.66 -8.65
N SER A 55 4.25 -2.55 -9.39
CA SER A 55 3.66 -2.34 -10.72
C SER A 55 4.19 -3.33 -11.75
N VAL A 56 5.48 -3.64 -11.73
CA VAL A 56 6.09 -4.65 -12.61
C VAL A 56 5.54 -6.04 -12.30
N LEU A 57 5.43 -6.41 -11.02
CA LEU A 57 4.88 -7.70 -10.59
C LEU A 57 3.37 -7.81 -10.82
N TYR A 58 2.66 -6.70 -10.91
CA TYR A 58 1.22 -6.70 -11.17
C TYR A 58 0.87 -7.21 -12.56
N ILE A 59 1.77 -7.04 -13.54
CA ILE A 59 1.58 -7.57 -14.90
C ILE A 59 1.53 -9.10 -14.88
N PRO A 60 2.54 -9.84 -14.41
CA PRO A 60 2.49 -11.30 -14.35
C PRO A 60 1.40 -11.81 -13.39
N ALA A 61 1.06 -11.09 -12.33
CA ALA A 61 -0.02 -11.47 -11.42
C ALA A 61 -1.39 -11.58 -12.12
N ASN A 62 -1.63 -10.78 -13.16
CA ASN A 62 -2.88 -10.81 -13.94
C ASN A 62 -2.83 -11.73 -15.16
N ILE A 63 -1.64 -12.04 -15.69
CA ILE A 63 -1.47 -12.87 -16.89
C ILE A 63 -1.29 -14.35 -16.52
N LEU A 64 -0.54 -14.62 -15.44
CA LEU A 64 -0.27 -16.00 -15.02
C LEU A 64 -1.47 -16.63 -14.32
N PRO A 65 -1.66 -17.95 -14.46
CA PRO A 65 -2.69 -18.66 -13.73
C PRO A 65 -2.42 -18.59 -12.22
N ILE A 66 -3.46 -18.29 -11.45
CA ILE A 66 -3.40 -18.22 -9.98
C ILE A 66 -3.53 -19.60 -9.39
N MET A 67 -4.42 -20.41 -9.93
CA MET A 67 -4.71 -21.75 -9.45
C MET A 67 -4.96 -22.70 -10.62
N THR A 68 -4.68 -23.97 -10.37
CA THR A 68 -5.12 -25.06 -11.25
C THR A 68 -6.12 -25.88 -10.49
N VAL A 69 -7.34 -25.96 -11.00
CA VAL A 69 -8.39 -26.81 -10.46
C VAL A 69 -8.36 -28.14 -11.20
N SER A 70 -7.94 -29.21 -10.55
CA SER A 70 -7.96 -30.54 -11.13
C SER A 70 -9.16 -31.33 -10.62
N THR A 71 -10.09 -31.59 -11.54
CA THR A 71 -11.22 -32.51 -11.33
C THR A 71 -11.03 -33.74 -12.19
N LEU A 72 -11.01 -34.94 -11.59
CA LEU A 72 -10.86 -36.22 -12.29
C LEU A 72 -9.64 -36.34 -13.22
N GLY A 73 -8.51 -35.68 -12.84
CA GLY A 73 -7.26 -35.78 -13.59
C GLY A 73 -7.13 -34.81 -14.77
N GLN A 74 -8.11 -33.97 -15.02
CA GLN A 74 -8.00 -32.85 -15.97
C GLN A 74 -7.92 -31.54 -15.19
N GLY A 75 -6.76 -30.86 -15.24
CA GLY A 75 -6.53 -29.57 -14.62
C GLY A 75 -6.63 -28.45 -15.65
N SER A 76 -7.49 -27.45 -15.43
CA SER A 76 -7.46 -26.21 -16.19
C SER A 76 -6.79 -25.12 -15.36
N PRO A 77 -5.77 -24.44 -15.92
CA PRO A 77 -5.17 -23.29 -15.24
C PRO A 77 -6.09 -22.07 -15.34
N ASP A 78 -6.49 -21.52 -14.21
CA ASP A 78 -7.37 -20.36 -14.13
C ASP A 78 -6.61 -19.10 -13.72
N THR A 79 -6.81 -18.02 -14.49
CA THR A 79 -6.39 -16.66 -14.15
C THR A 79 -7.46 -15.96 -13.35
N ILE A 80 -7.15 -14.79 -12.74
CA ILE A 80 -8.17 -13.96 -12.02
C ILE A 80 -9.35 -13.69 -12.94
N MET A 81 -9.07 -13.27 -14.17
CA MET A 81 -10.10 -12.85 -15.10
C MET A 81 -10.96 -14.04 -15.57
N SER A 82 -10.35 -15.22 -15.85
CA SER A 82 -11.12 -16.40 -16.22
C SER A 82 -12.04 -16.84 -15.10
N GLY A 83 -11.57 -16.80 -13.85
CA GLY A 83 -12.39 -17.10 -12.66
C GLY A 83 -13.59 -16.17 -12.54
N VAL A 84 -13.40 -14.86 -12.71
CA VAL A 84 -14.50 -13.87 -12.70
C VAL A 84 -15.52 -14.16 -13.80
N ILE A 85 -15.07 -14.45 -15.03
CA ILE A 85 -15.95 -14.75 -16.17
C ILE A 85 -16.75 -16.04 -15.90
N THR A 86 -16.10 -17.07 -15.39
CA THR A 86 -16.76 -18.33 -15.02
C THR A 86 -17.84 -18.13 -13.98
N LEU A 87 -17.56 -17.34 -12.94
CA LEU A 87 -18.56 -16.99 -11.90
C LEU A 87 -19.75 -16.21 -12.47
N LEU A 88 -19.51 -15.30 -13.42
CA LEU A 88 -20.58 -14.58 -14.11
C LEU A 88 -21.44 -15.50 -14.95
N GLN A 89 -20.86 -16.45 -15.67
CA GLN A 89 -21.58 -17.44 -16.49
C GLN A 89 -22.45 -18.36 -15.65
N HIS A 90 -22.03 -18.67 -14.42
CA HIS A 90 -22.84 -19.46 -13.45
C HIS A 90 -23.90 -18.63 -12.71
N GLY A 91 -24.09 -17.35 -13.06
CA GLY A 91 -25.10 -16.47 -12.46
C GLY A 91 -24.74 -15.96 -11.06
N MET A 92 -23.50 -16.20 -10.58
CA MET A 92 -23.04 -15.75 -9.26
C MET A 92 -22.47 -14.33 -9.31
N ILE A 93 -23.27 -13.38 -9.82
CA ILE A 93 -22.90 -11.98 -10.03
C ILE A 93 -22.30 -11.30 -8.79
N PRO A 94 -22.89 -11.41 -7.57
CA PRO A 94 -22.34 -10.74 -6.39
C PRO A 94 -20.93 -11.20 -6.04
N ILE A 95 -20.67 -12.52 -6.15
CA ILE A 95 -19.36 -13.10 -5.83
C ILE A 95 -18.32 -12.68 -6.90
N ALA A 96 -18.70 -12.74 -8.19
CA ALA A 96 -17.84 -12.27 -9.27
C ALA A 96 -17.46 -10.80 -9.12
N ALA A 97 -18.39 -9.93 -8.74
CA ALA A 97 -18.15 -8.52 -8.48
C ALA A 97 -17.17 -8.31 -7.31
N VAL A 98 -17.36 -9.02 -6.21
CA VAL A 98 -16.43 -8.93 -5.05
C VAL A 98 -15.03 -9.37 -5.43
N VAL A 99 -14.87 -10.49 -6.14
CA VAL A 99 -13.57 -10.99 -6.59
C VAL A 99 -12.90 -10.00 -7.54
N PHE A 100 -13.64 -9.47 -8.52
CA PHE A 100 -13.13 -8.49 -9.45
C PHE A 100 -12.66 -7.20 -8.76
N ILE A 101 -13.49 -6.66 -7.86
CA ILE A 101 -13.15 -5.45 -7.11
C ILE A 101 -11.92 -5.69 -6.24
N ALA A 102 -11.88 -6.77 -5.47
CA ALA A 102 -10.80 -7.05 -4.54
C ALA A 102 -9.48 -7.35 -5.25
N SER A 103 -9.50 -8.10 -6.36
CA SER A 103 -8.28 -8.61 -7.00
C SER A 103 -7.73 -7.69 -8.11
N ILE A 104 -8.57 -6.88 -8.74
CA ILE A 104 -8.14 -6.01 -9.84
C ILE A 104 -8.29 -4.54 -9.47
N LEU A 105 -9.47 -4.12 -9.02
CA LEU A 105 -9.79 -2.72 -8.84
C LEU A 105 -9.04 -2.12 -7.63
N VAL A 106 -9.04 -2.80 -6.49
CA VAL A 106 -8.36 -2.32 -5.27
C VAL A 106 -6.85 -2.21 -5.45
N PRO A 107 -6.10 -3.21 -5.95
CA PRO A 107 -4.66 -3.07 -6.20
C PRO A 107 -4.34 -1.98 -7.21
N THR A 108 -5.12 -1.86 -8.29
CA THR A 108 -4.96 -0.80 -9.29
C THR A 108 -5.13 0.58 -8.67
N PHE A 109 -6.19 0.78 -7.88
CA PHE A 109 -6.41 2.05 -7.17
C PHE A 109 -5.28 2.38 -6.19
N LYS A 110 -4.71 1.38 -5.51
CA LYS A 110 -3.56 1.59 -4.61
C LYS A 110 -2.33 2.03 -5.39
N LEU A 111 -1.99 1.33 -6.47
CA LEU A 111 -0.82 1.66 -7.29
C LEU A 111 -0.94 3.08 -7.86
N VAL A 112 -2.08 3.39 -8.47
CA VAL A 112 -2.35 4.72 -9.05
C VAL A 112 -2.41 5.79 -7.97
N GLY A 113 -3.12 5.54 -6.86
CA GLY A 113 -3.29 6.50 -5.77
C GLY A 113 -1.98 6.88 -5.10
N ILE A 114 -1.15 5.89 -4.72
CA ILE A 114 0.17 6.13 -4.13
C ILE A 114 1.09 6.82 -5.16
N GLY A 115 1.03 6.42 -6.43
CA GLY A 115 1.81 7.03 -7.50
C GLY A 115 1.48 8.50 -7.73
N LEU A 116 0.21 8.85 -7.82
CA LEU A 116 -0.25 10.24 -7.95
C LEU A 116 0.17 11.10 -6.76
N LEU A 117 0.10 10.50 -5.58
CA LEU A 117 0.47 11.16 -4.34
C LEU A 117 1.97 11.47 -4.28
N LEU A 118 2.82 10.48 -4.60
CA LEU A 118 4.26 10.67 -4.71
C LEU A 118 4.62 11.72 -5.76
N TYR A 119 3.96 11.68 -6.92
CA TYR A 119 4.16 12.65 -7.99
C TYR A 119 3.78 14.06 -7.55
N SER A 120 2.65 14.21 -6.86
CA SER A 120 2.19 15.51 -6.33
C SER A 120 3.15 16.10 -5.30
N VAL A 121 3.66 15.26 -4.37
CA VAL A 121 4.63 15.68 -3.36
C VAL A 121 5.96 16.10 -4.00
N GLN A 122 6.42 15.38 -5.04
CA GLN A 122 7.68 15.72 -5.73
C GLN A 122 7.59 17.01 -6.56
N ARG A 123 6.46 17.25 -7.20
CA ARG A 123 6.27 18.43 -8.07
C ARG A 123 6.05 19.72 -7.31
N ARG A 124 6.02 19.72 -5.96
CA ARG A 124 5.78 20.90 -5.11
C ARG A 124 4.59 21.75 -5.63
N GLN A 125 3.55 21.08 -6.11
CA GLN A 125 2.39 21.80 -6.61
C GLN A 125 1.70 22.55 -5.46
N PRO A 126 1.30 23.82 -5.63
CA PRO A 126 0.53 24.56 -4.65
C PRO A 126 -0.87 23.92 -4.56
N LEU A 127 -1.00 22.95 -3.68
CA LEU A 127 -2.27 22.27 -3.44
C LEU A 127 -3.09 23.08 -2.44
N SER A 128 -4.35 23.33 -2.76
CA SER A 128 -5.26 23.97 -1.81
C SER A 128 -5.41 23.10 -0.53
N ALA A 129 -5.68 23.75 0.62
CA ALA A 129 -5.85 23.06 1.90
C ALA A 129 -6.89 21.94 1.83
N ARG A 130 -7.96 22.09 1.02
CA ARG A 130 -8.96 21.04 0.76
C ARG A 130 -8.38 19.81 0.06
N GLN A 131 -7.54 20.00 -0.95
CA GLN A 131 -6.90 18.90 -1.68
C GLN A 131 -5.96 18.11 -0.78
N ARG A 132 -5.23 18.78 0.11
CA ARG A 132 -4.35 18.13 1.11
C ARG A 132 -5.11 17.27 2.10
N ILE A 133 -6.23 17.77 2.63
CA ILE A 133 -7.10 17.01 3.53
C ILE A 133 -7.67 15.78 2.82
N TRP A 134 -8.07 15.93 1.54
CA TRP A 134 -8.59 14.82 0.74
C TRP A 134 -7.52 13.75 0.48
N MET A 135 -6.30 14.18 0.12
CA MET A 135 -5.15 13.29 -0.08
C MET A 135 -4.79 12.56 1.23
N TYR A 136 -4.76 13.26 2.36
CA TYR A 136 -4.51 12.63 3.65
C TYR A 136 -5.57 11.57 4.00
N ARG A 137 -6.86 11.90 3.85
CA ARG A 137 -7.95 10.94 4.06
C ARG A 137 -7.87 9.76 3.10
N PHE A 138 -7.45 9.97 1.87
CA PHE A 138 -7.28 8.92 0.88
C PHE A 138 -6.15 7.96 1.26
N ILE A 139 -5.02 8.47 1.77
CA ILE A 139 -3.92 7.62 2.27
C ILE A 139 -4.37 6.80 3.48
N GLU A 140 -5.06 7.44 4.42
CA GLU A 140 -5.56 6.77 5.62
C GLU A 140 -6.58 5.68 5.25
N PHE A 141 -7.47 5.97 4.30
CA PHE A 141 -8.43 5.01 3.77
C PHE A 141 -7.74 3.82 3.09
N ILE A 142 -6.78 4.08 2.19
CA ILE A 142 -6.00 3.03 1.52
C ILE A 142 -5.23 2.19 2.55
N GLY A 143 -4.61 2.81 3.54
CA GLY A 143 -3.88 2.11 4.60
C GLY A 143 -4.77 1.15 5.39
N ARG A 144 -5.98 1.58 5.73
CA ARG A 144 -6.97 0.77 6.47
C ARG A 144 -7.48 -0.41 5.64
N TRP A 145 -7.79 -0.19 4.37
CA TRP A 145 -8.24 -1.25 3.44
C TRP A 145 -7.13 -2.22 3.04
N SER A 146 -5.87 -1.82 3.20
CA SER A 146 -4.72 -2.70 2.91
C SER A 146 -4.69 -3.95 3.79
N MET A 147 -5.22 -3.88 5.01
CA MET A 147 -5.31 -5.06 5.90
C MET A 147 -6.37 -6.08 5.45
N LEU A 148 -7.42 -5.64 4.74
CA LEU A 148 -8.45 -6.53 4.22
C LEU A 148 -7.93 -7.46 3.12
N ASP A 149 -6.97 -7.03 2.30
CA ASP A 149 -6.37 -7.86 1.26
C ASP A 149 -5.69 -9.11 1.82
N ILE A 150 -4.95 -8.99 2.93
CA ILE A 150 -4.30 -10.13 3.58
C ILE A 150 -5.36 -11.07 4.17
N PHE A 151 -6.44 -10.51 4.73
CA PHE A 151 -7.53 -11.29 5.28
C PHE A 151 -8.27 -12.08 4.20
N VAL A 152 -8.54 -11.48 3.04
CA VAL A 152 -9.15 -12.16 1.89
C VAL A 152 -8.26 -13.29 1.37
N ILE A 153 -6.95 -13.07 1.26
CA ILE A 153 -5.99 -14.11 0.87
C ILE A 153 -5.98 -15.24 1.90
N ALA A 154 -5.97 -14.93 3.20
CA ALA A 154 -5.99 -15.93 4.26
C ALA A 154 -7.26 -16.78 4.24
N ILE A 155 -8.42 -16.16 4.01
CA ILE A 155 -9.70 -16.87 3.85
C ILE A 155 -9.66 -17.76 2.60
N LEU A 156 -9.17 -17.23 1.48
CA LEU A 156 -9.09 -17.97 0.22
C LEU A 156 -8.23 -19.23 0.40
N VAL A 157 -7.06 -19.10 1.02
CA VAL A 157 -6.16 -20.23 1.32
C VAL A 157 -6.82 -21.22 2.28
N ALA A 158 -7.55 -20.75 3.29
CA ALA A 158 -8.26 -21.61 4.23
C ALA A 158 -9.39 -22.39 3.55
N VAL A 159 -10.18 -21.74 2.70
CA VAL A 159 -11.29 -22.37 1.97
C VAL A 159 -10.78 -23.42 0.97
N VAL A 160 -9.69 -23.12 0.28
CA VAL A 160 -9.08 -24.02 -0.69
C VAL A 160 -8.56 -25.32 -0.03
N ASN A 161 -8.05 -25.24 1.20
CA ASN A 161 -7.56 -26.41 1.94
C ASN A 161 -8.68 -27.28 2.56
N PHE A 162 -9.93 -26.81 2.55
CA PHE A 162 -11.06 -27.56 3.14
C PHE A 162 -11.68 -28.61 2.21
N GLY A 163 -11.34 -28.63 0.91
CA GLY A 163 -11.93 -29.52 -0.08
C GLY A 163 -11.11 -30.76 -0.35
N ARG A 164 -11.50 -31.91 0.24
CA ARG A 164 -10.92 -33.23 -0.07
C ARG A 164 -11.25 -33.79 -1.46
N ILE A 165 -12.04 -33.07 -2.27
CA ILE A 165 -12.61 -33.57 -3.54
C ILE A 165 -11.95 -32.92 -4.76
N ALA A 166 -11.34 -31.74 -4.62
CA ALA A 166 -10.59 -31.06 -5.67
C ALA A 166 -9.22 -30.68 -5.12
N SER A 167 -8.15 -31.09 -5.77
CA SER A 167 -6.83 -30.56 -5.47
C SER A 167 -6.66 -29.22 -6.17
N VAL A 168 -6.54 -28.15 -5.38
CA VAL A 168 -6.25 -26.81 -5.90
C VAL A 168 -4.78 -26.53 -5.61
N GLU A 169 -3.98 -26.40 -6.66
CA GLU A 169 -2.59 -26.04 -6.56
C GLU A 169 -2.43 -24.54 -6.84
N ALA A 170 -1.76 -23.85 -5.90
CA ALA A 170 -1.43 -22.44 -6.08
C ALA A 170 -0.26 -22.32 -7.07
N ASN A 171 -0.45 -21.56 -8.12
CA ASN A 171 0.53 -21.33 -9.17
C ASN A 171 1.34 -20.05 -8.95
N LEU A 172 2.33 -19.80 -9.82
CA LEU A 172 3.19 -18.62 -9.79
C LEU A 172 2.40 -17.30 -9.80
N GLY A 173 1.23 -17.26 -10.43
CA GLY A 173 0.34 -16.10 -10.41
C GLY A 173 -0.11 -15.70 -9.01
N ALA A 174 -0.40 -16.69 -8.14
CA ALA A 174 -0.79 -16.43 -6.76
C ALA A 174 0.39 -15.83 -5.95
N VAL A 175 1.61 -16.33 -6.17
CA VAL A 175 2.80 -15.79 -5.50
C VAL A 175 3.08 -14.35 -5.97
N ALA A 176 2.97 -14.09 -7.28
CA ALA A 176 3.13 -12.75 -7.84
C ALA A 176 2.07 -11.79 -7.26
N PHE A 177 0.81 -12.21 -7.19
CA PHE A 177 -0.27 -11.41 -6.63
C PHE A 177 -0.05 -11.11 -5.13
N ALA A 178 0.29 -12.11 -4.33
CA ALA A 178 0.61 -11.93 -2.91
C ALA A 178 1.78 -10.94 -2.72
N SER A 179 2.81 -11.04 -3.57
CA SER A 179 3.95 -10.12 -3.55
C SER A 179 3.53 -8.68 -3.85
N VAL A 180 2.64 -8.46 -4.82
CA VAL A 180 2.08 -7.12 -5.15
C VAL A 180 1.36 -6.54 -3.93
N VAL A 181 0.52 -7.35 -3.25
CA VAL A 181 -0.23 -6.91 -2.07
C VAL A 181 0.72 -6.50 -0.94
N ILE A 182 1.74 -7.32 -0.65
CA ILE A 182 2.74 -7.03 0.38
C ILE A 182 3.54 -5.77 0.03
N LEU A 183 4.02 -5.65 -1.20
CA LEU A 183 4.82 -4.50 -1.64
C LEU A 183 4.01 -3.20 -1.61
N THR A 184 2.75 -3.22 -2.04
CA THR A 184 1.87 -2.04 -1.96
C THR A 184 1.56 -1.65 -0.51
N MET A 185 1.43 -2.63 0.39
CA MET A 185 1.29 -2.37 1.82
C MET A 185 2.55 -1.73 2.40
N LEU A 186 3.73 -2.28 2.10
CA LEU A 186 5.01 -1.72 2.53
C LEU A 186 5.23 -0.31 1.96
N ALA A 187 4.85 -0.07 0.70
CA ALA A 187 4.91 1.25 0.09
C ALA A 187 4.05 2.27 0.85
N ALA A 188 2.82 1.90 1.21
CA ALA A 188 1.93 2.76 2.00
C ALA A 188 2.46 3.04 3.41
N LEU A 189 3.06 2.05 4.08
CA LEU A 189 3.65 2.19 5.42
C LEU A 189 4.96 2.99 5.42
N THR A 190 5.71 2.95 4.32
CA THR A 190 7.00 3.66 4.18
C THR A 190 6.81 5.13 3.84
N PHE A 191 5.66 5.48 3.26
CA PHE A 191 5.33 6.86 2.93
C PHE A 191 5.12 7.70 4.21
N ASP A 192 5.77 8.87 4.28
CA ASP A 192 5.56 9.82 5.37
C ASP A 192 4.51 10.88 4.96
N PRO A 193 3.28 10.83 5.53
CA PRO A 193 2.22 11.77 5.17
C PRO A 193 2.55 13.22 5.56
N ARG A 194 3.52 13.44 6.46
CA ARG A 194 3.94 14.77 6.89
C ARG A 194 4.58 15.57 5.75
N LEU A 195 5.15 14.89 4.74
CA LEU A 195 5.73 15.53 3.56
C LEU A 195 4.72 16.33 2.73
N ILE A 196 3.42 16.02 2.86
CA ILE A 196 2.34 16.76 2.19
C ILE A 196 2.23 18.18 2.74
N TRP A 197 2.55 18.38 4.03
CA TRP A 197 2.41 19.66 4.71
C TRP A 197 3.66 20.55 4.60
N ASP A 198 4.83 19.97 4.29
CA ASP A 198 6.09 20.73 4.21
C ASP A 198 6.16 21.67 2.99
N ASN A 199 5.32 21.43 1.98
CA ASN A 199 5.29 22.25 0.76
C ASN A 199 4.48 23.53 0.89
N THR A 200 4.01 23.94 2.10
CA THR A 200 3.11 25.09 2.29
C THR A 200 3.83 26.40 2.56
N GLU A 201 5.10 26.36 2.97
CA GLU A 201 5.81 27.55 3.47
C GLU A 201 6.43 28.44 2.40
N SER A 202 6.46 28.02 1.13
CA SER A 202 7.04 28.84 0.06
C SER A 202 6.07 29.88 -0.54
N ASP A 203 4.78 29.81 -0.23
CA ASP A 203 3.78 30.72 -0.80
C ASP A 203 3.37 31.86 0.14
N ASP A 204 3.59 31.71 1.46
CA ASP A 204 3.21 32.76 2.43
C ASP A 204 4.28 33.87 2.61
N ASP A 205 5.50 33.65 2.07
CA ASP A 205 6.59 34.64 2.15
C ASP A 205 6.62 35.62 0.95
N HIS A 206 5.64 35.56 0.06
CA HIS A 206 5.56 36.41 -1.14
C HIS A 206 4.28 37.27 -1.25
N GLU A 207 3.49 37.43 -0.17
CA GLU A 207 2.41 38.43 -0.09
C GLU A 207 2.76 39.59 0.86
#